data_0f54a1271355dc9f5b344f4c78a2e0d5
#
_entry.id   0f54a1271355dc9f5b344f4c78a2e0d5
#
_cell.length_a   1.000
_cell.length_b   1.000
_cell.length_c   1.000
_cell.angle_alpha   90.00
_cell.angle_beta   90.00
_cell.angle_gamma   90.00
#
_symmetry.space_group_name_H-M   'P 1'
#
loop_
_entity.id
_entity.type
_entity.pdbx_description
1 polymer ?
#
loop_
_entity_poly.entity_id
_entity_poly.type
_entity_poly.pdbx_seq_one_letter_code
_entity_poly.pdbx_strand_id
1 'polypeptide(L)'
;YDAESGVYLGFVVYLGFNSDGGLLSMLKIGNRVRIVGTVSDSDNYGPQISSLVYDPFAFEDDGTSCWLIQKGQGQSFQEVSGKTFKGNVSMTVKEGEEEVTKAFAFGELAHGATISMKNLKVTKVYTTQTGNSKGAMTLTCTAEDGTTIEVRTAVLYDADGNLVTADAYKGKTINVRGVVDYYD
;
A
#
# COMPACT_ATOMS: atom_id res chain seq x y z
N TYR A 1 -8.62 -0.36 9.75
CA TYR A 1 -9.90 -0.72 9.11
C TYR A 1 -10.94 0.33 9.47
N ASP A 2 -11.51 0.95 8.47
CA ASP A 2 -12.64 1.87 8.64
C ASP A 2 -13.95 1.08 8.53
N ALA A 3 -14.75 1.11 9.61
CA ALA A 3 -15.96 0.31 9.69
C ALA A 3 -17.12 0.89 8.85
N GLU A 4 -17.12 2.20 8.59
CA GLU A 4 -18.15 2.88 7.81
C GLU A 4 -18.02 2.53 6.32
N SER A 5 -16.83 2.68 5.79
CA SER A 5 -16.53 2.40 4.37
C SER A 5 -16.26 0.92 4.07
N GLY A 6 -15.94 0.11 5.10
CA GLY A 6 -15.61 -1.30 4.95
C GLY A 6 -14.24 -1.55 4.30
N VAL A 7 -13.34 -0.58 4.31
CA VAL A 7 -12.00 -0.72 3.71
C VAL A 7 -10.87 -0.54 4.71
N TYR A 8 -9.71 -1.13 4.40
CA TYR A 8 -8.47 -0.81 5.09
C TYR A 8 -7.87 0.45 4.48
N LEU A 9 -7.78 1.49 5.29
CA LEU A 9 -7.10 2.72 4.92
C LEU A 9 -5.60 2.49 4.97
N GLY A 10 -4.87 3.09 4.06
CA GLY A 10 -3.43 3.03 3.97
C GLY A 10 -2.81 4.41 4.13
N PHE A 11 -1.56 4.43 4.57
CA PHE A 11 -0.79 5.65 4.69
C PHE A 11 0.69 5.36 4.45
N VAL A 12 1.35 6.23 3.70
CA VAL A 12 2.80 6.19 3.58
C VAL A 12 3.42 6.91 4.77
N VAL A 13 4.33 6.24 5.47
CA VAL A 13 5.13 6.83 6.54
C VAL A 13 6.53 7.12 6.00
N TYR A 14 6.85 8.41 5.84
CA TYR A 14 8.14 8.86 5.33
C TYR A 14 9.10 9.19 6.45
N LEU A 15 10.15 8.39 6.59
CA LEU A 15 11.15 8.52 7.66
C LEU A 15 12.23 9.57 7.35
N GLY A 16 12.34 10.04 6.11
CA GLY A 16 13.45 10.90 5.70
C GLY A 16 14.79 10.15 5.67
N PHE A 17 15.88 10.90 5.74
CA PHE A 17 17.24 10.34 5.73
C PHE A 17 17.77 10.00 7.13
N ASN A 18 17.13 10.50 8.17
CA ASN A 18 17.52 10.31 9.57
C ASN A 18 16.58 9.33 10.27
N SER A 19 16.63 8.07 9.87
CA SER A 19 15.84 7.03 10.53
C SER A 19 16.53 6.55 11.77
N ASP A 20 15.93 6.75 12.94
CA ASP A 20 16.37 6.14 14.19
C ASP A 20 16.12 4.63 14.16
N GLY A 21 17.12 3.84 14.59
CA GLY A 21 17.00 2.38 14.60
C GLY A 21 15.89 1.85 15.50
N GLY A 22 15.55 2.57 16.56
CA GLY A 22 14.41 2.26 17.43
C GLY A 22 13.09 2.41 16.71
N LEU A 23 12.90 3.53 16.02
CA LEU A 23 11.71 3.78 15.20
C LEU A 23 11.54 2.71 14.11
N LEU A 24 12.60 2.40 13.35
CA LEU A 24 12.57 1.33 12.35
C LEU A 24 12.21 -0.03 12.94
N SER A 25 12.63 -0.30 14.17
CA SER A 25 12.32 -1.57 14.85
C SER A 25 10.84 -1.73 15.16
N MET A 26 10.11 -0.62 15.33
CA MET A 26 8.65 -0.62 15.54
C MET A 26 7.87 -0.81 14.24
N LEU A 27 8.38 -0.28 13.12
CA LEU A 27 7.70 -0.27 11.82
C LEU A 27 7.89 -1.61 11.08
N LYS A 28 7.68 -2.72 11.77
CA LYS A 28 7.72 -4.06 11.19
C LYS A 28 6.33 -4.53 10.81
N ILE A 29 6.25 -5.27 9.71
CA ILE A 29 5.01 -5.90 9.25
C ILE A 29 4.35 -6.69 10.39
N GLY A 30 3.07 -6.45 10.61
CA GLY A 30 2.27 -7.08 11.65
C GLY A 30 2.32 -6.37 13.02
N ASN A 31 3.12 -5.35 13.18
CA ASN A 31 3.08 -4.54 14.40
C ASN A 31 1.92 -3.54 14.35
N ARG A 32 1.28 -3.34 15.50
CA ARG A 32 0.36 -2.22 15.71
C ARG A 32 1.12 -1.09 16.38
N VAL A 33 1.15 0.06 15.72
CA VAL A 33 1.90 1.24 16.15
C VAL A 33 1.04 2.48 16.18
N ARG A 34 1.36 3.42 17.06
CA ARG A 34 0.92 4.82 16.93
C ARG A 34 1.99 5.54 16.13
N ILE A 35 1.55 6.33 15.15
CA ILE A 35 2.40 7.23 14.40
C ILE A 35 1.99 8.66 14.74
N VAL A 36 2.94 9.48 15.13
CA VAL A 36 2.78 10.92 15.39
C VAL A 36 3.71 11.66 14.45
N GLY A 37 3.17 12.58 13.67
CA GLY A 37 3.92 13.32 12.67
C GLY A 37 3.05 14.35 11.96
N THR A 38 3.57 14.91 10.89
CA THR A 38 2.87 15.89 10.06
C THR A 38 2.35 15.21 8.80
N VAL A 39 1.06 15.38 8.51
CA VAL A 39 0.48 14.97 7.24
C VAL A 39 0.95 15.94 6.17
N SER A 40 1.49 15.42 5.10
CA SER A 40 1.93 16.17 3.93
C SER A 40 1.50 15.46 2.66
N ASP A 41 1.36 16.20 1.59
CA ASP A 41 1.14 15.67 0.26
C ASP A 41 2.44 15.74 -0.54
N SER A 42 2.74 14.71 -1.29
CA SER A 42 3.93 14.65 -2.15
C SER A 42 3.50 14.46 -3.59
N ASP A 43 3.97 15.32 -4.48
CA ASP A 43 3.67 15.28 -5.91
C ASP A 43 3.97 13.91 -6.54
N ASN A 44 4.94 13.17 -5.98
CA ASN A 44 5.37 11.88 -6.53
C ASN A 44 4.82 10.65 -5.78
N TYR A 45 4.42 10.81 -4.51
CA TYR A 45 4.10 9.69 -3.62
C TYR A 45 2.75 9.81 -2.94
N GLY A 46 2.00 10.89 -3.23
CA GLY A 46 0.69 11.16 -2.62
C GLY A 46 0.75 11.45 -1.12
N PRO A 47 -0.36 11.29 -0.40
CA PRO A 47 -0.45 11.59 1.01
C PRO A 47 0.49 10.76 1.87
N GLN A 48 1.23 11.41 2.76
CA GLN A 48 2.19 10.76 3.65
C GLN A 48 2.21 11.40 5.03
N ILE A 49 2.67 10.66 6.02
CA ILE A 49 3.02 11.19 7.34
C ILE A 49 4.55 11.32 7.39
N SER A 50 5.02 12.53 7.64
CA SER A 50 6.44 12.88 7.73
C SER A 50 6.75 13.57 9.05
N SER A 51 8.00 14.00 9.26
CA SER A 51 8.43 14.70 10.47
C SER A 51 7.97 13.99 11.74
N LEU A 52 8.28 12.70 11.84
CA LEU A 52 7.82 11.85 12.91
C LEU A 52 8.36 12.31 14.26
N VAL A 53 7.48 12.33 15.26
CA VAL A 53 7.85 12.58 16.66
C VAL A 53 8.17 11.25 17.30
N TYR A 54 9.42 11.04 17.68
CA TYR A 54 9.87 9.83 18.33
C TYR A 54 10.85 10.15 19.46
N ASP A 55 10.58 9.62 20.65
CA ASP A 55 11.45 9.71 21.80
C ASP A 55 12.07 8.32 22.09
N PRO A 56 13.39 8.14 21.80
CA PRO A 56 14.08 6.86 22.06
C PRO A 56 14.29 6.57 23.55
N PHE A 57 14.08 7.54 24.43
CA PHE A 57 14.26 7.43 25.87
C PHE A 57 12.94 7.32 26.65
N ALA A 58 11.79 7.34 25.95
CA ALA A 58 10.50 7.15 26.62
C ALA A 58 10.39 5.73 27.22
N PHE A 59 10.08 5.63 28.49
CA PHE A 59 9.89 4.37 29.22
C PHE A 59 8.43 3.93 29.28
N GLU A 60 7.50 4.85 29.02
CA GLU A 60 6.07 4.61 29.02
C GLU A 60 5.40 5.38 27.89
N ASP A 61 4.20 4.93 27.50
CA ASP A 61 3.40 5.55 26.46
C ASP A 61 2.58 6.72 27.03
N ASP A 62 3.04 7.94 26.78
CA ASP A 62 2.34 9.19 27.15
C ASP A 62 1.38 9.71 26.08
N GLY A 63 1.30 9.03 24.93
CA GLY A 63 0.45 9.42 23.81
C GLY A 63 1.03 10.48 22.87
N THR A 64 2.20 11.04 23.15
CA THR A 64 2.73 12.21 22.42
C THR A 64 3.69 11.86 21.30
N SER A 65 4.24 10.65 21.29
CA SER A 65 5.22 10.19 20.30
C SER A 65 4.81 8.90 19.60
N CYS A 66 5.57 8.53 18.57
CA CYS A 66 5.44 7.22 17.94
C CYS A 66 5.69 6.11 18.95
N TRP A 67 4.80 5.13 19.01
CA TRP A 67 4.86 4.06 20.01
C TRP A 67 4.48 2.70 19.47
N LEU A 68 5.16 1.66 19.92
CA LEU A 68 4.82 0.28 19.62
C LEU A 68 3.71 -0.19 20.57
N ILE A 69 2.47 -0.24 20.09
CA ILE A 69 1.31 -0.67 20.88
C ILE A 69 1.29 -2.19 21.06
N GLN A 70 1.56 -2.94 19.98
CA GLN A 70 1.48 -4.40 20.01
C GLN A 70 2.33 -5.02 18.90
N LYS A 71 3.04 -6.11 19.20
CA LYS A 71 3.88 -6.85 18.24
C LYS A 71 3.10 -8.00 17.60
N GLY A 72 3.48 -8.33 16.36
CA GLY A 72 3.21 -9.63 15.77
C GLY A 72 1.75 -9.93 15.47
N GLN A 73 0.97 -8.94 15.05
CA GLN A 73 -0.44 -9.17 14.69
C GLN A 73 -0.62 -9.90 13.35
N GLY A 74 0.48 -10.17 12.66
CA GLY A 74 0.48 -10.72 11.31
C GLY A 74 0.15 -9.66 10.24
N GLN A 75 0.39 -10.02 8.99
CA GLN A 75 0.00 -9.21 7.85
C GLN A 75 -1.37 -9.69 7.35
N SER A 76 -2.35 -8.79 7.25
CA SER A 76 -3.62 -9.08 6.61
C SER A 76 -3.64 -8.47 5.20
N PHE A 77 -4.34 -9.17 4.29
CA PHE A 77 -4.59 -8.69 2.95
C PHE A 77 -6.10 -8.62 2.75
N GLN A 78 -6.62 -7.42 2.57
CA GLN A 78 -8.02 -7.25 2.20
C GLN A 78 -8.25 -7.84 0.80
N GLU A 79 -9.21 -8.76 0.67
CA GLU A 79 -9.61 -9.23 -0.65
C GLU A 79 -10.47 -8.18 -1.34
N VAL A 80 -10.07 -7.76 -2.54
CA VAL A 80 -10.68 -6.67 -3.29
C VAL A 80 -11.02 -7.13 -4.70
N SER A 81 -12.22 -6.80 -5.20
CA SER A 81 -12.59 -6.99 -6.60
C SER A 81 -12.02 -5.89 -7.49
N GLY A 82 -11.97 -6.12 -8.80
CA GLY A 82 -11.56 -5.10 -9.78
C GLY A 82 -12.43 -3.85 -9.68
N LYS A 83 -13.76 -4.04 -9.62
CA LYS A 83 -14.73 -2.96 -9.50
C LYS A 83 -14.54 -2.13 -8.24
N THR A 84 -14.25 -2.75 -7.09
CA THR A 84 -13.96 -2.04 -5.85
C THR A 84 -12.66 -1.26 -5.97
N PHE A 85 -11.61 -1.88 -6.52
CA PHE A 85 -10.28 -1.26 -6.68
C PHE A 85 -10.32 0.01 -7.55
N LYS A 86 -11.12 0.02 -8.60
CA LYS A 86 -11.30 1.16 -9.53
C LYS A 86 -12.50 2.04 -9.19
N GLY A 87 -13.24 1.69 -8.15
CA GLY A 87 -14.44 2.41 -7.71
C GLY A 87 -14.14 3.49 -6.69
N ASN A 88 -15.21 4.16 -6.29
CA ASN A 88 -15.20 5.13 -5.21
C ASN A 88 -15.79 4.51 -3.93
N VAL A 89 -15.32 5.01 -2.81
CA VAL A 89 -15.80 4.70 -1.47
C VAL A 89 -16.34 5.99 -0.85
N SER A 90 -17.55 5.92 -0.30
CA SER A 90 -18.14 7.06 0.41
C SER A 90 -17.71 7.05 1.87
N MET A 91 -17.26 8.18 2.36
CA MET A 91 -16.86 8.39 3.75
C MET A 91 -17.43 9.71 4.28
N THR A 92 -17.81 9.71 5.55
CA THR A 92 -18.17 10.93 6.27
C THR A 92 -16.89 11.60 6.77
N VAL A 93 -16.67 12.84 6.36
CA VAL A 93 -15.51 13.66 6.73
C VAL A 93 -15.97 14.96 7.36
N LYS A 94 -15.14 15.54 8.23
CA LYS A 94 -15.40 16.87 8.80
C LYS A 94 -14.82 17.96 7.92
N GLU A 95 -15.64 18.94 7.56
CA GLU A 95 -15.23 20.19 6.93
C GLU A 95 -15.59 21.36 7.87
N GLY A 96 -14.60 21.81 8.63
CA GLY A 96 -14.84 22.71 9.75
C GLY A 96 -15.62 22.00 10.87
N GLU A 97 -16.82 22.50 11.17
CA GLU A 97 -17.72 21.90 12.18
C GLU A 97 -18.80 20.99 11.56
N GLU A 98 -18.90 20.93 10.25
CA GLU A 98 -19.91 20.14 9.53
C GLU A 98 -19.40 18.75 9.15
N GLU A 99 -20.29 17.76 9.22
CA GLU A 99 -20.05 16.42 8.69
C GLU A 99 -20.65 16.33 7.27
N VAL A 100 -19.79 15.99 6.30
CA VAL A 100 -20.19 15.84 4.89
C VAL A 100 -19.77 14.48 4.37
N THR A 101 -20.65 13.83 3.59
CA THR A 101 -20.30 12.58 2.92
C THR A 101 -19.68 12.89 1.58
N LYS A 102 -18.46 12.39 1.38
CA LYS A 102 -17.70 12.51 0.12
C LYS A 102 -17.35 11.15 -0.44
N ALA A 103 -17.24 11.10 -1.77
CA ALA A 103 -16.74 9.93 -2.49
C ALA A 103 -15.26 10.13 -2.82
N PHE A 104 -14.42 9.16 -2.43
CA PHE A 104 -13.00 9.12 -2.70
C PHE A 104 -12.66 7.90 -3.55
N ALA A 105 -11.68 7.99 -4.42
CA ALA A 105 -11.18 6.82 -5.11
C ALA A 105 -10.59 5.80 -4.11
N PHE A 106 -10.91 4.52 -4.27
CA PHE A 106 -10.37 3.47 -3.39
C PHE A 106 -8.85 3.51 -3.32
N GLY A 107 -8.16 3.73 -4.46
CA GLY A 107 -6.71 3.81 -4.52
C GLY A 107 -6.12 4.93 -3.67
N GLU A 108 -6.81 6.07 -3.55
CA GLU A 108 -6.38 7.19 -2.69
C GLU A 108 -6.48 6.81 -1.22
N LEU A 109 -7.62 6.23 -0.82
CA LEU A 109 -7.85 5.83 0.58
C LEU A 109 -6.98 4.66 1.02
N ALA A 110 -6.72 3.72 0.12
CA ALA A 110 -5.99 2.48 0.41
C ALA A 110 -4.49 2.58 0.08
N HIS A 111 -3.98 3.75 -0.31
CA HIS A 111 -2.56 3.93 -0.63
C HIS A 111 -1.65 3.42 0.49
N GLY A 112 -0.75 2.50 0.18
CA GLY A 112 0.09 1.82 1.17
C GLY A 112 -0.56 0.64 1.89
N ALA A 113 -1.87 0.41 1.73
CA ALA A 113 -2.55 -0.75 2.30
C ALA A 113 -2.22 -2.04 1.52
N THR A 114 -2.28 -3.17 2.22
CA THR A 114 -2.07 -4.49 1.61
C THR A 114 -3.39 -5.12 1.18
N ILE A 115 -3.47 -5.48 -0.10
CA ILE A 115 -4.65 -6.11 -0.70
C ILE A 115 -4.31 -7.44 -1.36
N SER A 116 -5.34 -8.25 -1.59
CA SER A 116 -5.28 -9.42 -2.45
C SER A 116 -6.36 -9.37 -3.51
N MET A 117 -6.03 -9.81 -4.70
CA MET A 117 -6.98 -9.99 -5.81
C MET A 117 -6.80 -11.38 -6.40
N LYS A 118 -7.90 -12.01 -6.78
CA LYS A 118 -7.90 -13.36 -7.35
C LYS A 118 -8.30 -13.34 -8.82
N ASN A 119 -7.91 -14.40 -9.51
CA ASN A 119 -8.35 -14.72 -10.87
C ASN A 119 -8.10 -13.60 -11.90
N LEU A 120 -7.00 -12.87 -11.75
CA LEU A 120 -6.59 -11.84 -12.70
C LEU A 120 -6.02 -12.49 -13.95
N LYS A 121 -6.66 -12.32 -15.11
CA LYS A 121 -6.16 -12.78 -16.40
C LYS A 121 -5.15 -11.79 -16.96
N VAL A 122 -3.89 -12.20 -17.08
CA VAL A 122 -2.83 -11.36 -17.65
C VAL A 122 -3.01 -11.26 -19.17
N THR A 123 -3.28 -10.06 -19.67
CA THR A 123 -3.52 -9.78 -21.09
C THR A 123 -2.29 -9.18 -21.77
N LYS A 124 -1.46 -8.44 -21.01
CA LYS A 124 -0.23 -7.82 -21.52
C LYS A 124 0.84 -7.85 -20.43
N VAL A 125 2.09 -7.99 -20.84
CA VAL A 125 3.26 -7.84 -19.96
C VAL A 125 4.22 -6.86 -20.60
N TYR A 126 4.58 -5.82 -19.86
CA TYR A 126 5.68 -4.92 -20.20
C TYR A 126 6.84 -5.16 -19.24
N THR A 127 8.05 -5.33 -19.76
CA THR A 127 9.27 -5.45 -18.96
C THR A 127 10.08 -4.17 -19.05
N THR A 128 10.43 -3.61 -17.92
CA THR A 128 11.27 -2.40 -17.85
C THR A 128 12.66 -2.69 -18.40
N GLN A 129 13.10 -1.87 -19.35
CA GLN A 129 14.33 -2.11 -20.12
C GLN A 129 15.56 -1.41 -19.54
N THR A 130 15.38 -0.37 -18.73
CA THR A 130 16.44 0.52 -18.24
C THR A 130 16.28 0.89 -16.77
N GLY A 131 17.30 1.50 -16.21
CA GLY A 131 17.33 2.03 -14.85
C GLY A 131 17.38 0.95 -13.75
N ASN A 132 17.16 1.37 -12.52
CA ASN A 132 17.26 0.50 -11.33
C ASN A 132 16.17 -0.59 -11.28
N SER A 133 15.09 -0.41 -12.03
CA SER A 133 13.98 -1.37 -12.11
C SER A 133 14.06 -2.25 -13.37
N LYS A 134 15.21 -2.29 -14.07
CA LYS A 134 15.37 -3.15 -15.25
C LYS A 134 15.07 -4.61 -14.91
N GLY A 135 14.16 -5.22 -15.67
CA GLY A 135 13.67 -6.57 -15.42
C GLY A 135 12.37 -6.65 -14.60
N ALA A 136 11.98 -5.58 -13.92
CA ALA A 136 10.66 -5.52 -13.30
C ALA A 136 9.55 -5.44 -14.37
N MET A 137 8.37 -5.97 -14.08
CA MET A 137 7.29 -6.08 -15.05
C MET A 137 6.05 -5.29 -14.61
N THR A 138 5.33 -4.74 -15.59
CA THR A 138 3.96 -4.26 -15.43
C THR A 138 3.04 -5.23 -16.16
N LEU A 139 2.15 -5.87 -15.41
CA LEU A 139 1.17 -6.82 -15.92
C LEU A 139 -0.15 -6.08 -16.07
N THR A 140 -0.66 -5.96 -17.29
CA THR A 140 -2.04 -5.53 -17.52
C THR A 140 -2.93 -6.76 -17.40
N CYS A 141 -3.86 -6.72 -16.47
CA CYS A 141 -4.73 -7.84 -16.13
C CYS A 141 -6.19 -7.46 -16.32
N THR A 142 -7.03 -8.45 -16.61
CA THR A 142 -8.49 -8.31 -16.56
C THR A 142 -9.01 -9.12 -15.38
N ALA A 143 -9.73 -8.46 -14.47
CA ALA A 143 -10.44 -9.09 -13.37
C ALA A 143 -11.71 -9.82 -13.85
N GLU A 144 -12.32 -10.67 -13.02
CA GLU A 144 -13.55 -11.41 -13.37
C GLU A 144 -14.73 -10.50 -13.72
N ASP A 145 -14.79 -9.32 -13.13
CA ASP A 145 -15.81 -8.29 -13.41
C ASP A 145 -15.53 -7.45 -14.67
N GLY A 146 -14.48 -7.80 -15.44
CA GLY A 146 -14.07 -7.11 -16.66
C GLY A 146 -13.18 -5.88 -16.44
N THR A 147 -12.90 -5.51 -15.20
CA THR A 147 -12.08 -4.34 -14.88
C THR A 147 -10.60 -4.59 -15.23
N THR A 148 -9.96 -3.57 -15.80
CA THR A 148 -8.52 -3.62 -16.09
C THR A 148 -7.73 -3.17 -14.87
N ILE A 149 -6.79 -4.01 -14.44
CA ILE A 149 -5.91 -3.81 -13.28
C ILE A 149 -4.46 -3.84 -13.74
N GLU A 150 -3.64 -2.94 -13.24
CA GLU A 150 -2.20 -2.98 -13.43
C GLU A 150 -1.52 -3.51 -12.16
N VAL A 151 -0.63 -4.46 -12.35
CA VAL A 151 0.18 -5.06 -11.29
C VAL A 151 1.64 -4.81 -11.60
N ARG A 152 2.32 -4.06 -10.75
CA ARG A 152 3.75 -3.82 -10.84
C ARG A 152 4.51 -4.84 -10.01
N THR A 153 5.50 -5.52 -10.59
CA THR A 153 6.39 -6.42 -9.86
C THR A 153 7.71 -5.73 -9.52
N ALA A 154 8.41 -6.23 -8.51
CA ALA A 154 9.84 -6.02 -8.41
C ALA A 154 10.57 -6.83 -9.53
N VAL A 155 11.90 -6.73 -9.57
CA VAL A 155 12.72 -7.69 -10.33
C VAL A 155 12.64 -9.03 -9.61
N LEU A 156 12.16 -10.06 -10.29
CA LEU A 156 11.90 -11.38 -9.71
C LEU A 156 12.90 -12.40 -10.22
N TYR A 157 13.29 -13.32 -9.34
CA TYR A 157 14.15 -14.45 -9.67
C TYR A 157 13.44 -15.75 -9.26
N ASP A 158 13.66 -16.81 -10.03
CA ASP A 158 13.16 -18.15 -9.70
C ASP A 158 14.03 -18.81 -8.59
N ALA A 159 13.69 -20.03 -8.23
CA ALA A 159 14.41 -20.79 -7.20
C ALA A 159 15.87 -21.11 -7.58
N ASP A 160 16.18 -21.10 -8.87
CA ASP A 160 17.51 -21.37 -9.41
C ASP A 160 18.32 -20.07 -9.62
N GLY A 161 17.73 -18.91 -9.27
CA GLY A 161 18.36 -17.59 -9.41
C GLY A 161 18.29 -17.00 -10.81
N ASN A 162 17.51 -17.56 -11.72
CA ASN A 162 17.31 -16.99 -13.05
C ASN A 162 16.26 -15.89 -13.03
N LEU A 163 16.44 -14.88 -13.87
CA LEU A 163 15.47 -13.79 -14.00
C LEU A 163 14.13 -14.32 -14.53
N VAL A 164 13.05 -14.05 -13.81
CA VAL A 164 11.68 -14.35 -14.25
C VAL A 164 11.31 -13.40 -15.38
N THR A 165 10.88 -13.96 -16.50
CA THR A 165 10.55 -13.22 -17.72
C THR A 165 9.04 -13.11 -17.96
N ALA A 166 8.66 -12.31 -18.95
CA ALA A 166 7.26 -12.09 -19.34
C ALA A 166 6.51 -13.40 -19.65
N ASP A 167 7.20 -14.43 -20.14
CA ASP A 167 6.60 -15.72 -20.51
C ASP A 167 6.02 -16.48 -19.31
N ALA A 168 6.53 -16.20 -18.10
CA ALA A 168 5.99 -16.77 -16.88
C ALA A 168 4.54 -16.31 -16.61
N TYR A 169 4.14 -15.15 -17.12
CA TYR A 169 2.84 -14.54 -16.82
C TYR A 169 1.92 -14.38 -18.02
N LYS A 170 2.44 -14.23 -19.22
CA LYS A 170 1.66 -13.94 -20.43
C LYS A 170 0.56 -14.97 -20.65
N GLY A 171 -0.69 -14.49 -20.72
CA GLY A 171 -1.89 -15.30 -20.93
C GLY A 171 -2.28 -16.18 -19.73
N LYS A 172 -1.60 -16.09 -18.60
CA LYS A 172 -1.93 -16.83 -17.36
C LYS A 172 -3.04 -16.12 -16.58
N THR A 173 -3.72 -16.89 -15.73
CA THR A 173 -4.55 -16.36 -14.65
C THR A 173 -3.77 -16.44 -13.34
N ILE A 174 -3.70 -15.35 -12.60
CA ILE A 174 -2.89 -15.21 -11.40
C ILE A 174 -3.71 -14.71 -10.22
N ASN A 175 -3.27 -15.04 -9.02
CA ASN A 175 -3.69 -14.39 -7.79
C ASN A 175 -2.55 -13.49 -7.33
N VAL A 176 -2.86 -12.28 -6.88
CA VAL A 176 -1.86 -11.32 -6.42
C VAL A 176 -2.10 -10.93 -4.97
N ARG A 177 -1.02 -10.65 -4.28
CA ARG A 177 -0.98 -9.94 -3.01
C ARG A 177 0.04 -8.83 -3.16
N GLY A 178 -0.33 -7.63 -2.73
CA GLY A 178 0.54 -6.49 -2.91
C GLY A 178 0.10 -5.29 -2.09
N VAL A 179 0.84 -4.22 -2.27
CA VAL A 179 0.57 -2.91 -1.70
C VAL A 179 -0.13 -2.08 -2.76
N VAL A 180 -1.16 -1.34 -2.37
CA VAL A 180 -1.76 -0.33 -3.26
C VAL A 180 -0.77 0.80 -3.41
N ASP A 181 -0.43 1.11 -4.65
CA ASP A 181 0.44 2.22 -5.00
C ASP A 181 -0.34 3.21 -5.88
N TYR A 182 -0.09 4.48 -5.66
CA TYR A 182 -0.62 5.55 -6.47
C TYR A 182 0.50 6.06 -7.36
N TYR A 183 0.28 5.99 -8.65
CA TYR A 183 1.20 6.51 -9.64
C TYR A 183 0.41 7.39 -10.60
N ASP A 184 0.72 8.68 -10.58
CA ASP A 184 0.18 9.67 -11.52
C ASP A 184 1.03 9.74 -12.80
#